data_9b43469e92ec53c955cc9b90bb898dcb
#
_entry.id   9b43469e92ec53c955cc9b90bb898dcb
#
_cell.length_a   1.000
_cell.length_b   1.000
_cell.length_c   1.000
_cell.angle_alpha   90.00
_cell.angle_beta   90.00
_cell.angle_gamma   90.00
#
_symmetry.space_group_name_H-M   'P 1'
#
loop_
_entity.id
_entity.type
_entity.pdbx_description
1 polymer ?
#
loop_
_entity_poly.entity_id
_entity_poly.type
_entity_poly.pdbx_seq_one_letter_code
_entity_poly.pdbx_strand_id
1 'polypeptide(L)'
;LTLAMSAAITALSFVLLEGLYLNRYWIPLMTLGAPVMAACLTGETNAPLRRGCALLFAGVVLTASAMQITSTMKHPEITDVQRERAAFLQESGLTFGYATFWNANVITELTNGEVEAVGITIAQNEKGQGVPRVSEWLEAQENRRMERPDERVFMLLTEAESERLDDFLKKSGAQARCTWDGMTAYEIESQRVFFETAQAMDTP
;
A
#
# COMPACT_ATOMS: atom_id res chain seq x y z
N LEU A 1 19.34 -26.67 -13.35
CA LEU A 1 19.94 -25.58 -14.12
C LEU A 1 18.98 -24.41 -14.28
N THR A 2 17.74 -24.62 -14.72
CA THR A 2 16.74 -23.57 -15.01
C THR A 2 16.43 -22.69 -13.78
N LEU A 3 16.20 -23.29 -12.60
CA LEU A 3 15.92 -22.54 -11.36
C LEU A 3 17.12 -21.67 -10.93
N ALA A 4 18.33 -22.21 -11.04
CA ALA A 4 19.53 -21.46 -10.68
C ALA A 4 19.76 -20.28 -11.66
N MET A 5 19.51 -20.48 -12.96
CA MET A 5 19.56 -19.42 -13.95
C MET A 5 18.48 -18.35 -13.69
N SER A 6 17.25 -18.73 -13.38
CA SER A 6 16.18 -17.79 -13.03
C SER A 6 16.55 -16.96 -11.81
N ALA A 7 17.05 -17.58 -10.74
CA ALA A 7 17.50 -16.88 -9.56
C ALA A 7 18.65 -15.90 -9.85
N ALA A 8 19.63 -16.33 -10.67
CA ALA A 8 20.74 -15.47 -11.06
C ALA A 8 20.30 -14.28 -11.91
N ILE A 9 19.39 -14.50 -12.89
CA ILE A 9 18.82 -13.43 -13.73
C ILE A 9 18.03 -12.45 -12.88
N THR A 10 17.20 -12.95 -11.95
CA THR A 10 16.43 -12.09 -11.03
C THR A 10 17.37 -11.25 -10.18
N ALA A 11 18.37 -11.85 -9.55
CA ALA A 11 19.34 -11.11 -8.74
C ALA A 11 20.10 -10.06 -9.56
N LEU A 12 20.53 -10.40 -10.77
CA LEU A 12 21.22 -9.48 -11.67
C LEU A 12 20.32 -8.33 -12.10
N SER A 13 19.05 -8.59 -12.37
CA SER A 13 18.06 -7.55 -12.70
C SER A 13 17.90 -6.55 -11.56
N PHE A 14 17.90 -6.99 -10.30
CA PHE A 14 17.83 -6.10 -9.13
C PHE A 14 19.07 -5.22 -8.98
N VAL A 15 20.25 -5.77 -9.30
CA VAL A 15 21.52 -5.01 -9.21
C VAL A 15 21.62 -3.97 -10.31
N LEU A 16 21.12 -4.28 -11.53
CA LEU A 16 21.23 -3.42 -12.70
C LEU A 16 20.12 -2.37 -12.81
N LEU A 17 18.95 -2.64 -12.24
CA LEU A 17 17.82 -1.71 -12.25
C LEU A 17 17.83 -0.86 -10.99
N GLU A 18 18.62 0.21 -10.99
CA GLU A 18 18.65 1.20 -9.91
C GLU A 18 17.24 1.73 -9.62
N GLY A 19 16.77 1.61 -8.38
CA GLY A 19 15.51 2.18 -7.90
C GLY A 19 14.43 1.17 -7.49
N LEU A 20 14.62 -0.13 -7.67
CA LEU A 20 13.65 -1.14 -7.23
C LEU A 20 13.95 -1.66 -5.80
N TYR A 21 14.13 -0.74 -4.85
CA TYR A 21 14.37 -1.08 -3.43
C TYR A 21 13.14 -1.55 -2.65
N LEU A 22 12.03 -1.89 -3.33
CA LEU A 22 10.85 -2.39 -2.66
C LEU A 22 11.05 -3.85 -2.23
N ASN A 23 10.98 -4.10 -0.93
CA ASN A 23 11.18 -5.43 -0.32
C ASN A 23 10.38 -6.55 -1.00
N ARG A 24 9.19 -6.27 -1.51
CA ARG A 24 8.33 -7.23 -2.23
C ARG A 24 8.98 -7.86 -3.47
N TYR A 25 9.90 -7.16 -4.13
CA TYR A 25 10.58 -7.70 -5.30
C TYR A 25 11.63 -8.76 -4.98
N TRP A 26 12.03 -8.90 -3.70
CA TRP A 26 12.90 -9.97 -3.23
C TRP A 26 12.16 -11.30 -2.99
N ILE A 27 10.81 -11.27 -2.92
CA ILE A 27 9.99 -12.48 -2.72
C ILE A 27 10.28 -13.54 -3.78
N PRO A 28 10.32 -13.25 -5.10
CA PRO A 28 10.67 -14.26 -6.11
C PRO A 28 12.06 -14.86 -5.89
N LEU A 29 13.04 -14.06 -5.47
CA LEU A 29 14.39 -14.56 -5.20
C LEU A 29 14.40 -15.52 -4.01
N MET A 30 13.70 -15.20 -2.93
CA MET A 30 13.55 -16.08 -1.78
C MET A 30 12.80 -17.37 -2.13
N THR A 31 11.71 -17.24 -2.88
CA THR A 31 10.87 -18.38 -3.30
C THR A 31 11.62 -19.32 -4.24
N LEU A 32 12.43 -18.79 -5.16
CA LEU A 32 13.29 -19.61 -6.03
C LEU A 32 14.51 -20.15 -5.30
N GLY A 33 15.02 -19.43 -4.32
CA GLY A 33 16.18 -19.86 -3.51
C GLY A 33 15.89 -21.08 -2.65
N ALA A 34 14.69 -21.19 -2.09
CA ALA A 34 14.31 -22.30 -1.22
C ALA A 34 14.37 -23.67 -1.91
N PRO A 35 13.77 -23.91 -3.10
CA PRO A 35 13.90 -25.19 -3.80
C PRO A 35 15.33 -25.48 -4.28
N VAL A 36 16.10 -24.47 -4.68
CA VAL A 36 17.52 -24.65 -5.03
C VAL A 36 18.30 -25.12 -3.81
N MET A 37 18.06 -24.52 -2.65
CA MET A 37 18.68 -24.92 -1.41
C MET A 37 18.28 -26.33 -1.01
N ALA A 38 16.98 -26.68 -1.10
CA ALA A 38 16.50 -28.02 -0.81
C ALA A 38 17.18 -29.05 -1.72
N ALA A 39 17.31 -28.77 -3.01
CA ALA A 39 18.03 -29.64 -3.95
C ALA A 39 19.52 -29.78 -3.62
N CYS A 40 20.19 -28.72 -3.17
CA CYS A 40 21.57 -28.78 -2.70
C CYS A 40 21.75 -29.59 -1.43
N LEU A 41 20.77 -29.55 -0.51
CA LEU A 41 20.83 -30.26 0.77
C LEU A 41 20.47 -31.75 0.64
N THR A 42 19.58 -32.12 -0.30
CA THR A 42 19.08 -33.49 -0.46
C THR A 42 19.77 -34.24 -1.61
N GLY A 43 20.47 -33.55 -2.52
CA GLY A 43 21.17 -34.15 -3.63
C GLY A 43 22.44 -34.89 -3.22
N GLU A 44 22.95 -35.76 -4.13
CA GLU A 44 24.21 -36.51 -3.98
C GLU A 44 25.47 -35.64 -4.15
N THR A 45 25.45 -34.41 -3.65
CA THR A 45 26.57 -33.47 -3.71
C THR A 45 27.60 -33.78 -2.61
N ASN A 46 28.85 -33.43 -2.88
CA ASN A 46 29.93 -33.56 -1.89
C ASN A 46 29.58 -32.87 -0.57
N ALA A 47 29.78 -33.54 0.56
CA ALA A 47 29.46 -33.01 1.89
C ALA A 47 30.00 -31.58 2.17
N PRO A 48 31.22 -31.19 1.75
CA PRO A 48 31.71 -29.83 1.95
C PRO A 48 30.93 -28.79 1.14
N LEU A 49 30.55 -29.10 -0.07
CA LEU A 49 29.73 -28.18 -0.91
C LEU A 49 28.35 -27.96 -0.29
N ARG A 50 27.71 -29.04 0.16
CA ARG A 50 26.41 -28.99 0.84
C ARG A 50 26.47 -28.12 2.11
N ARG A 51 27.50 -28.29 2.94
CA ARG A 51 27.71 -27.46 4.14
C ARG A 51 27.95 -25.99 3.78
N GLY A 52 28.76 -25.72 2.77
CA GLY A 52 29.02 -24.37 2.27
C GLY A 52 27.75 -23.66 1.81
N CYS A 53 26.92 -24.33 1.01
CA CYS A 53 25.63 -23.79 0.57
C CYS A 53 24.68 -23.52 1.74
N ALA A 54 24.61 -24.44 2.72
CA ALA A 54 23.75 -24.24 3.89
C ALA A 54 24.20 -23.07 4.76
N LEU A 55 25.50 -22.92 4.99
CA LEU A 55 26.04 -21.78 5.75
C LEU A 55 25.84 -20.45 5.02
N LEU A 56 26.03 -20.41 3.71
CA LEU A 56 25.80 -19.21 2.90
C LEU A 56 24.34 -18.78 2.95
N PHE A 57 23.41 -19.72 2.81
CA PHE A 57 21.98 -19.42 2.89
C PHE A 57 21.58 -18.94 4.30
N ALA A 58 22.03 -19.65 5.33
CA ALA A 58 21.79 -19.22 6.71
C ALA A 58 22.33 -17.81 6.97
N GLY A 59 23.54 -17.51 6.48
CA GLY A 59 24.14 -16.19 6.57
C GLY A 59 23.29 -15.11 5.88
N VAL A 60 22.81 -15.37 4.66
CA VAL A 60 21.94 -14.43 3.92
C VAL A 60 20.61 -14.19 4.67
N VAL A 61 19.97 -15.27 5.13
CA VAL A 61 18.68 -15.14 5.86
C VAL A 61 18.88 -14.38 7.17
N LEU A 62 19.90 -14.72 7.95
CA LEU A 62 20.18 -14.04 9.21
C LEU A 62 20.52 -12.56 9.01
N THR A 63 21.32 -12.23 8.00
CA THR A 63 21.68 -10.85 7.69
C THR A 63 20.44 -10.05 7.25
N ALA A 64 19.63 -10.60 6.33
CA ALA A 64 18.40 -9.96 5.88
C ALA A 64 17.42 -9.74 7.04
N SER A 65 17.24 -10.74 7.90
CA SER A 65 16.39 -10.63 9.09
C SER A 65 16.89 -9.57 10.07
N ALA A 66 18.20 -9.52 10.33
CA ALA A 66 18.81 -8.52 11.21
C ALA A 66 18.65 -7.10 10.63
N MET A 67 18.83 -6.93 9.32
CA MET A 67 18.61 -5.65 8.64
C MET A 67 17.14 -5.22 8.73
N GLN A 68 16.19 -6.13 8.54
CA GLN A 68 14.77 -5.84 8.66
C GLN A 68 14.40 -5.42 10.09
N ILE A 69 14.83 -6.18 11.09
CA ILE A 69 14.60 -5.85 12.51
C ILE A 69 15.19 -4.49 12.87
N THR A 70 16.43 -4.21 12.48
CA THR A 70 17.07 -2.92 12.75
C THR A 70 16.39 -1.76 12.03
N SER A 71 15.89 -1.96 10.83
CA SER A 71 15.12 -0.96 10.10
C SER A 71 13.79 -0.65 10.80
N THR A 72 13.05 -1.68 11.21
CA THR A 72 11.79 -1.52 11.95
C THR A 72 12.00 -0.83 13.30
N MET A 73 13.08 -1.16 14.00
CA MET A 73 13.42 -0.54 15.29
C MET A 73 13.85 0.94 15.15
N LYS A 74 14.40 1.33 14.00
CA LYS A 74 14.83 2.71 13.74
C LYS A 74 13.69 3.64 13.34
N HIS A 75 12.59 3.10 12.84
CA HIS A 75 11.45 3.85 12.33
C HIS A 75 10.12 3.40 12.97
N PRO A 76 10.02 3.35 14.33
CA PRO A 76 8.78 2.99 15.01
C PRO A 76 7.67 4.02 14.74
N GLU A 77 8.04 5.29 14.53
CA GLU A 77 7.14 6.42 14.32
C GLU A 77 6.20 6.22 13.13
N ILE A 78 6.62 5.52 12.09
CA ILE A 78 5.78 5.28 10.91
C ILE A 78 4.54 4.44 11.29
N THR A 79 4.74 3.41 12.12
CA THR A 79 3.65 2.54 12.58
C THR A 79 2.76 3.26 13.59
N ASP A 80 3.34 4.08 14.46
CA ASP A 80 2.61 4.80 15.50
C ASP A 80 1.69 5.87 14.88
N VAL A 81 2.18 6.62 13.88
CA VAL A 81 1.37 7.60 13.13
C VAL A 81 0.19 6.92 12.40
N GLN A 82 0.40 5.74 11.80
CA GLN A 82 -0.70 5.02 11.15
C GLN A 82 -1.75 4.53 12.15
N ARG A 83 -1.31 4.07 13.34
CA ARG A 83 -2.23 3.68 14.43
C ARG A 83 -3.01 4.87 14.98
N GLU A 84 -2.36 6.02 15.13
CA GLU A 84 -3.02 7.26 15.56
C GLU A 84 -4.11 7.67 14.57
N ARG A 85 -3.83 7.61 13.26
CA ARG A 85 -4.82 7.88 12.20
C ARG A 85 -6.00 6.91 12.28
N ALA A 86 -5.72 5.62 12.41
CA ALA A 86 -6.74 4.59 12.54
C ALA A 86 -7.62 4.81 13.78
N ALA A 87 -7.02 5.08 14.95
CA ALA A 87 -7.73 5.38 16.18
C ALA A 87 -8.61 6.63 16.05
N PHE A 88 -8.08 7.71 15.45
CA PHE A 88 -8.87 8.93 15.20
C PHE A 88 -10.12 8.66 14.38
N LEU A 89 -10.00 7.89 13.29
CA LEU A 89 -11.14 7.56 12.42
C LEU A 89 -12.20 6.75 13.18
N GLN A 90 -11.78 5.76 13.97
CA GLN A 90 -12.69 4.99 14.84
C GLN A 90 -13.39 5.87 15.87
N GLU A 91 -12.66 6.68 16.62
CA GLU A 91 -13.19 7.57 17.65
C GLU A 91 -14.12 8.65 17.09
N SER A 92 -13.86 9.11 15.87
CA SER A 92 -14.70 10.07 15.16
C SER A 92 -15.95 9.46 14.53
N GLY A 93 -16.11 8.13 14.57
CA GLY A 93 -17.21 7.42 13.94
C GLY A 93 -17.17 7.48 12.40
N LEU A 94 -15.98 7.70 11.82
CA LEU A 94 -15.75 7.70 10.40
C LEU A 94 -15.35 6.29 9.95
N THR A 95 -16.35 5.43 9.80
CA THR A 95 -16.17 3.99 9.58
C THR A 95 -15.98 3.61 8.11
N PHE A 96 -16.31 4.52 7.17
CA PHE A 96 -16.17 4.27 5.75
C PHE A 96 -15.58 5.48 5.01
N GLY A 97 -14.66 5.23 4.07
CA GLY A 97 -14.08 6.34 3.32
C GLY A 97 -13.13 5.92 2.20
N TYR A 98 -12.34 6.88 1.76
CA TYR A 98 -11.49 6.77 0.59
C TYR A 98 -10.06 7.23 0.89
N ALA A 99 -9.09 6.50 0.38
CA ALA A 99 -7.69 6.89 0.42
C ALA A 99 -6.97 6.36 -0.82
N THR A 100 -5.77 6.85 -1.11
CA THR A 100 -4.95 6.19 -2.13
C THR A 100 -4.57 4.79 -1.68
N PHE A 101 -4.32 3.90 -2.63
CA PHE A 101 -4.18 2.45 -2.43
C PHE A 101 -3.35 2.03 -1.19
N TRP A 102 -2.18 2.63 -1.01
CA TRP A 102 -1.30 2.27 0.11
C TRP A 102 -1.84 2.69 1.47
N ASN A 103 -2.55 3.80 1.53
CA ASN A 103 -3.13 4.33 2.75
C ASN A 103 -4.45 3.61 3.10
N ALA A 104 -5.26 3.27 2.11
CA ALA A 104 -6.52 2.57 2.29
C ALA A 104 -6.33 1.21 2.99
N ASN A 105 -5.48 0.35 2.42
CA ASN A 105 -5.27 -1.00 2.94
C ASN A 105 -4.71 -1.00 4.37
N VAL A 106 -3.79 -0.08 4.68
CA VAL A 106 -3.19 0.02 6.01
C VAL A 106 -4.23 0.38 7.09
N ILE A 107 -5.13 1.32 6.80
CA ILE A 107 -6.19 1.71 7.75
C ILE A 107 -7.15 0.55 8.00
N THR A 108 -7.63 -0.11 6.96
CA THR A 108 -8.54 -1.26 7.09
C THR A 108 -7.91 -2.41 7.88
N GLU A 109 -6.63 -2.69 7.66
CA GLU A 109 -5.90 -3.73 8.40
C GLU A 109 -5.69 -3.36 9.88
N LEU A 110 -5.24 -2.14 10.17
CA LEU A 110 -4.98 -1.70 11.54
C LEU A 110 -6.24 -1.63 12.41
N THR A 111 -7.40 -1.40 11.80
CA THR A 111 -8.69 -1.36 12.48
C THR A 111 -9.42 -2.71 12.47
N ASN A 112 -8.79 -3.76 11.95
CA ASN A 112 -9.41 -5.09 11.78
C ASN A 112 -10.76 -5.04 11.05
N GLY A 113 -10.89 -4.11 10.07
CA GLY A 113 -12.09 -3.90 9.27
C GLY A 113 -13.18 -3.05 9.91
N GLU A 114 -12.98 -2.49 11.13
CA GLU A 114 -13.95 -1.56 11.73
C GLU A 114 -14.00 -0.23 10.98
N VAL A 115 -12.90 0.18 10.39
CA VAL A 115 -12.83 1.28 9.42
C VAL A 115 -12.48 0.72 8.06
N GLU A 116 -13.38 0.87 7.12
CA GLU A 116 -13.20 0.42 5.74
C GLU A 116 -12.75 1.59 4.88
N ALA A 117 -11.56 1.50 4.34
CA ALA A 117 -11.00 2.50 3.43
C ALA A 117 -10.88 1.89 2.02
N VAL A 118 -11.56 2.50 1.06
CA VAL A 118 -11.56 2.09 -0.34
C VAL A 118 -10.45 2.81 -1.10
N GLY A 119 -9.70 2.07 -1.91
CA GLY A 119 -8.64 2.63 -2.72
C GLY A 119 -9.15 3.51 -3.85
N ILE A 120 -8.60 4.73 -3.96
CA ILE A 120 -8.88 5.63 -5.07
C ILE A 120 -7.62 5.95 -5.87
N THR A 121 -7.85 6.36 -7.12
CA THR A 121 -6.87 7.00 -8.00
C THR A 121 -7.33 8.42 -8.29
N ILE A 122 -6.38 9.32 -8.53
CA ILE A 122 -6.67 10.70 -8.92
C ILE A 122 -6.46 10.83 -10.42
N ALA A 123 -7.57 10.88 -11.16
CA ALA A 123 -7.58 11.15 -12.60
C ALA A 123 -7.62 12.66 -12.86
N GLN A 124 -7.30 13.07 -14.08
CA GLN A 124 -7.54 14.43 -14.55
C GLN A 124 -8.71 14.43 -15.52
N ASN A 125 -9.64 15.37 -15.36
CA ASN A 125 -10.69 15.61 -16.33
C ASN A 125 -10.16 16.42 -17.53
N GLU A 126 -11.01 16.70 -18.53
CA GLU A 126 -10.63 17.47 -19.72
C GLU A 126 -10.18 18.92 -19.40
N LYS A 127 -10.57 19.45 -18.24
CA LYS A 127 -10.18 20.78 -17.74
C LYS A 127 -8.90 20.76 -16.93
N GLY A 128 -8.24 19.58 -16.81
CA GLY A 128 -7.00 19.40 -16.02
C GLY A 128 -7.22 19.36 -14.52
N GLN A 129 -8.47 19.31 -14.03
CA GLN A 129 -8.79 19.24 -12.61
C GLN A 129 -8.70 17.79 -12.13
N GLY A 130 -8.20 17.58 -10.92
CA GLY A 130 -8.16 16.27 -10.28
C GLY A 130 -9.55 15.78 -9.88
N VAL A 131 -9.86 14.54 -10.22
CA VAL A 131 -11.12 13.88 -9.86
C VAL A 131 -10.79 12.54 -9.22
N PRO A 132 -11.33 12.24 -8.02
CA PRO A 132 -11.16 10.95 -7.42
C PRO A 132 -11.99 9.89 -8.15
N ARG A 133 -11.38 8.76 -8.45
CA ARG A 133 -12.05 7.58 -9.01
C ARG A 133 -11.72 6.37 -8.18
N VAL A 134 -12.70 5.56 -7.85
CA VAL A 134 -12.45 4.27 -7.17
C VAL A 134 -11.52 3.43 -8.04
N SER A 135 -10.48 2.89 -7.42
CA SER A 135 -9.48 2.10 -8.12
C SER A 135 -10.12 0.85 -8.73
N GLU A 136 -9.74 0.51 -9.95
CA GLU A 136 -10.17 -0.74 -10.57
C GLU A 136 -9.29 -1.93 -10.14
N TRP A 137 -8.14 -1.64 -9.59
CA TRP A 137 -7.14 -2.62 -9.23
C TRP A 137 -7.26 -3.01 -7.76
N LEU A 138 -7.43 -4.30 -7.51
CA LEU A 138 -7.55 -4.92 -6.18
C LEU A 138 -8.73 -4.41 -5.31
N GLU A 139 -9.70 -3.75 -5.93
CA GLU A 139 -10.93 -3.33 -5.25
C GLU A 139 -12.13 -4.22 -5.67
N ALA A 140 -12.97 -4.54 -4.70
CA ALA A 140 -14.20 -5.26 -4.95
C ALA A 140 -15.14 -4.46 -5.85
N GLN A 141 -15.93 -5.13 -6.69
CA GLN A 141 -16.86 -4.43 -7.59
C GLN A 141 -17.93 -3.65 -6.84
N GLU A 142 -18.30 -4.12 -5.64
CA GLU A 142 -19.24 -3.45 -4.74
C GLU A 142 -18.74 -2.06 -4.37
N ASN A 143 -17.45 -1.89 -4.10
CA ASN A 143 -16.86 -0.61 -3.70
C ASN A 143 -16.93 0.48 -4.79
N ARG A 144 -17.21 0.09 -6.05
CA ARG A 144 -17.42 1.02 -7.17
C ARG A 144 -18.84 1.55 -7.25
N ARG A 145 -19.73 1.07 -6.38
CA ARG A 145 -21.13 1.46 -6.34
C ARG A 145 -21.39 2.31 -5.09
N MET A 146 -22.44 3.10 -5.17
CA MET A 146 -22.94 3.87 -4.04
C MET A 146 -23.81 2.94 -3.17
N GLU A 147 -23.19 2.23 -2.23
CA GLU A 147 -23.90 1.28 -1.36
C GLU A 147 -24.40 1.92 -0.07
N ARG A 148 -23.77 3.02 0.34
CA ARG A 148 -24.03 3.71 1.62
C ARG A 148 -24.31 5.21 1.37
N PRO A 149 -25.34 5.56 0.53
CA PRO A 149 -25.50 6.90 -0.04
C PRO A 149 -25.59 8.00 0.99
N ASP A 150 -26.16 7.74 2.15
CA ASP A 150 -26.41 8.73 3.19
C ASP A 150 -25.40 8.65 4.36
N GLU A 151 -24.41 7.73 4.29
CA GLU A 151 -23.31 7.67 5.26
C GLU A 151 -22.28 8.76 5.00
N ARG A 152 -21.81 9.38 6.10
CA ARG A 152 -20.64 10.26 6.05
C ARG A 152 -19.42 9.45 5.63
N VAL A 153 -18.58 10.04 4.79
CA VAL A 153 -17.38 9.40 4.31
C VAL A 153 -16.16 10.26 4.62
N PHE A 154 -15.02 9.62 4.84
CA PHE A 154 -13.76 10.33 4.94
C PHE A 154 -12.95 10.21 3.66
N MET A 155 -12.03 11.16 3.46
CA MET A 155 -10.92 11.05 2.52
C MET A 155 -9.62 11.29 3.27
N LEU A 156 -8.70 10.34 3.17
CA LEU A 156 -7.37 10.44 3.76
C LEU A 156 -6.35 10.73 2.65
N LEU A 157 -5.85 11.95 2.63
CA LEU A 157 -5.05 12.48 1.53
C LEU A 157 -3.72 13.06 2.03
N THR A 158 -2.66 12.84 1.27
CA THR A 158 -1.40 13.58 1.44
C THR A 158 -1.57 15.03 1.01
N GLU A 159 -0.64 15.90 1.39
CA GLU A 159 -0.64 17.31 0.97
C GLU A 159 -0.71 17.45 -0.56
N ALA A 160 0.16 16.72 -1.28
CA ALA A 160 0.17 16.72 -2.75
C ALA A 160 -1.12 16.18 -3.38
N GLU A 161 -1.78 15.21 -2.75
CA GLU A 161 -3.08 14.69 -3.20
C GLU A 161 -4.21 15.70 -2.93
N SER A 162 -4.16 16.37 -1.78
CA SER A 162 -5.11 17.44 -1.42
C SER A 162 -5.03 18.61 -2.40
N GLU A 163 -3.83 19.03 -2.77
CA GLU A 163 -3.63 20.07 -3.79
C GLU A 163 -4.21 19.64 -5.15
N ARG A 164 -3.98 18.42 -5.57
CA ARG A 164 -4.54 17.89 -6.83
C ARG A 164 -6.06 17.78 -6.81
N LEU A 165 -6.66 17.58 -5.65
CA LEU A 165 -8.11 17.43 -5.45
C LEU A 165 -8.77 18.72 -4.90
N ASP A 166 -8.09 19.86 -4.85
CA ASP A 166 -8.58 21.08 -4.24
C ASP A 166 -9.96 21.51 -4.75
N ASP A 167 -10.16 21.47 -6.07
CA ASP A 167 -11.46 21.78 -6.68
C ASP A 167 -12.55 20.78 -6.28
N PHE A 168 -12.22 19.50 -6.17
CA PHE A 168 -13.14 18.47 -5.72
C PHE A 168 -13.52 18.66 -4.25
N LEU A 169 -12.54 18.86 -3.39
CA LEU A 169 -12.75 19.08 -1.95
C LEU A 169 -13.65 20.31 -1.71
N LYS A 170 -13.42 21.40 -2.42
CA LYS A 170 -14.27 22.61 -2.36
C LYS A 170 -15.69 22.35 -2.82
N LYS A 171 -15.87 21.66 -3.95
CA LYS A 171 -17.21 21.40 -4.52
C LYS A 171 -18.01 20.39 -3.71
N SER A 172 -17.36 19.39 -3.12
CA SER A 172 -18.00 18.41 -2.24
C SER A 172 -18.29 18.93 -0.84
N GLY A 173 -17.83 20.14 -0.51
CA GLY A 173 -17.95 20.69 0.84
C GLY A 173 -17.14 19.94 1.89
N ALA A 174 -16.06 19.29 1.48
CA ALA A 174 -15.19 18.53 2.36
C ALA A 174 -14.60 19.40 3.47
N GLN A 175 -14.62 18.90 4.70
CA GLN A 175 -14.10 19.59 5.87
C GLN A 175 -12.87 18.85 6.41
N ALA A 176 -11.76 19.56 6.54
CA ALA A 176 -10.58 19.01 7.21
C ALA A 176 -10.89 18.78 8.70
N ARG A 177 -10.72 17.55 9.17
CA ARG A 177 -11.02 17.13 10.55
C ARG A 177 -9.75 16.98 11.39
N CYS A 178 -8.72 16.42 10.82
CA CYS A 178 -7.44 16.25 11.47
C CYS A 178 -6.32 16.26 10.42
N THR A 179 -5.19 16.85 10.80
CA THR A 179 -3.97 16.85 9.98
C THR A 179 -2.82 16.29 10.81
N TRP A 180 -2.14 15.32 10.24
CA TRP A 180 -0.89 14.75 10.74
C TRP A 180 0.27 15.17 9.84
N ASP A 181 1.47 14.74 10.17
CA ASP A 181 2.63 14.97 9.31
C ASP A 181 2.39 14.43 7.88
N GLY A 182 2.26 15.37 6.95
CA GLY A 182 2.08 15.11 5.53
C GLY A 182 0.73 14.49 5.11
N MET A 183 -0.30 14.42 5.98
CA MET A 183 -1.59 13.83 5.64
C MET A 183 -2.76 14.46 6.38
N THR A 184 -3.90 14.61 5.68
CA THR A 184 -5.13 15.20 6.24
C THR A 184 -6.32 14.28 6.03
N ALA A 185 -7.13 14.10 7.06
CA ALA A 185 -8.44 13.48 6.98
C ALA A 185 -9.50 14.55 6.70
N TYR A 186 -10.20 14.42 5.60
CA TYR A 186 -11.35 15.23 5.23
C TYR A 186 -12.63 14.43 5.47
N GLU A 187 -13.67 15.08 5.97
CA GLU A 187 -15.02 14.53 6.05
C GLU A 187 -15.89 15.12 4.96
N ILE A 188 -16.63 14.27 4.27
CA ILE A 188 -17.67 14.64 3.29
C ILE A 188 -19.00 14.18 3.85
N GLU A 189 -20.05 15.01 3.69
CA GLU A 189 -21.36 14.81 4.29
C GLU A 189 -21.96 13.43 4.00
N SER A 190 -21.75 12.90 2.78
CA SER A 190 -22.25 11.56 2.42
C SER A 190 -21.50 10.96 1.23
N GLN A 191 -21.61 9.63 1.08
CA GLN A 191 -21.12 8.92 -0.10
C GLN A 191 -21.78 9.44 -1.38
N ARG A 192 -23.03 9.83 -1.31
CA ARG A 192 -23.76 10.45 -2.44
C ARG A 192 -23.07 11.71 -2.94
N VAL A 193 -22.74 12.63 -2.03
CA VAL A 193 -22.03 13.87 -2.36
C VAL A 193 -20.68 13.59 -3.02
N PHE A 194 -19.96 12.58 -2.53
CA PHE A 194 -18.70 12.17 -3.14
C PHE A 194 -18.88 11.75 -4.60
N PHE A 195 -19.81 10.83 -4.90
CA PHE A 195 -20.02 10.34 -6.26
C PHE A 195 -20.63 11.38 -7.19
N GLU A 196 -21.64 12.13 -6.75
CA GLU A 196 -22.27 13.18 -7.56
C GLU A 196 -21.29 14.29 -7.94
N THR A 197 -20.43 14.68 -6.97
CA THR A 197 -19.38 15.68 -7.24
C THR A 197 -18.35 15.15 -8.24
N ALA A 198 -17.89 13.93 -8.05
CA ALA A 198 -16.93 13.31 -8.97
C ALA A 198 -17.52 13.20 -10.39
N GLN A 199 -18.76 12.74 -10.51
CA GLN A 199 -19.47 12.63 -11.79
C GLN A 199 -19.68 14.00 -12.46
N ALA A 200 -20.09 15.00 -11.69
CA ALA A 200 -20.29 16.36 -12.23
C ALA A 200 -18.97 17.00 -12.72
N MET A 201 -17.84 16.62 -12.15
CA MET A 201 -16.53 17.09 -12.59
C MET A 201 -15.99 16.31 -13.80
N ASP A 202 -16.41 15.06 -14.00
CA ASP A 202 -16.04 14.24 -15.17
C ASP A 202 -16.89 14.55 -16.42
N THR A 203 -18.03 15.21 -16.23
CA THR A 203 -18.90 15.60 -17.36
C THR A 203 -18.29 16.82 -18.07
N PRO A 204 -18.16 16.79 -19.41
CA PRO A 204 -17.54 17.84 -20.21
C PRO A 204 -18.26 19.19 -20.13
#